data_80b96d71cd263d77143918fab23ce9ad
#
_entry.id   80b96d71cd263d77143918fab23ce9ad
#
_cell.length_a   1.000
_cell.length_b   1.000
_cell.length_c   1.000
_cell.angle_alpha   90.00
_cell.angle_beta   90.00
_cell.angle_gamma   90.00
#
_symmetry.space_group_name_H-M   'P 1'
#
loop_
_entity.id
_entity.type
_entity.pdbx_description
1 polymer ?
#
loop_
_entity_poly.entity_id
_entity_poly.type
_entity_poly.pdbx_seq_one_letter_code
_entity_poly.pdbx_strand_id
1 'polypeptide(L)'
;MNSTVSLVEKAISEAPELSLWHISDFLDYGKASNVKVVLSRLAEEGKLRRAIDGIYYRPKTVLGIEVPPSVHEIARKIASLHRWSIVPSGETALNALGLSTQVPAEYVYSSDGPYRDYLIDGIPLHFRHKSTRFIKGMSHKTALFVEAMKALGRENVDEATVKALAKSFGEGEINQILNEAKSAPEWIYDIAMRMQEEKQWKGL
;
A
#
# COMPACT_ATOMS: atom_id res chain seq x y z
N MET A 1 34.57 -17.63 6.16
CA MET A 1 33.32 -17.10 6.78
C MET A 1 33.01 -15.79 6.11
N ASN A 2 31.83 -15.68 5.49
CA ASN A 2 31.39 -14.42 4.92
C ASN A 2 31.10 -13.44 6.06
N SER A 3 31.65 -12.23 6.02
CA SER A 3 31.37 -11.21 7.04
C SER A 3 29.93 -10.71 6.90
N THR A 4 29.34 -10.21 8.00
CA THR A 4 28.01 -9.51 7.97
C THR A 4 27.96 -8.48 6.85
N VAL A 5 29.04 -7.74 6.63
CA VAL A 5 29.18 -6.75 5.56
C VAL A 5 28.96 -7.37 4.19
N SER A 6 29.72 -8.42 3.87
CA SER A 6 29.64 -9.09 2.56
C SER A 6 28.27 -9.71 2.29
N LEU A 7 27.60 -10.27 3.32
CA LEU A 7 26.28 -10.85 3.18
C LEU A 7 25.21 -9.80 2.90
N VAL A 8 25.23 -8.69 3.65
CA VAL A 8 24.28 -7.57 3.47
C VAL A 8 24.48 -6.93 2.10
N GLU A 9 25.72 -6.62 1.72
CA GLU A 9 26.03 -6.01 0.41
C GLU A 9 25.59 -6.91 -0.75
N LYS A 10 25.83 -8.21 -0.65
CA LYS A 10 25.39 -9.18 -1.65
C LYS A 10 23.87 -9.19 -1.78
N ALA A 11 23.15 -9.33 -0.67
CA ALA A 11 21.69 -9.36 -0.66
C ALA A 11 21.08 -8.08 -1.29
N ILE A 12 21.65 -6.91 -1.00
CA ILE A 12 21.20 -5.64 -1.57
C ILE A 12 21.52 -5.56 -3.07
N SER A 13 22.71 -6.01 -3.49
CA SER A 13 23.13 -5.94 -4.90
C SER A 13 22.32 -6.86 -5.82
N GLU A 14 21.91 -8.02 -5.31
CA GLU A 14 21.11 -9.02 -6.03
C GLU A 14 19.61 -8.71 -6.03
N ALA A 15 19.14 -7.83 -5.14
CA ALA A 15 17.74 -7.46 -5.06
C ALA A 15 17.31 -6.52 -6.21
N PRO A 16 16.02 -6.51 -6.57
CA PRO A 16 15.49 -5.55 -7.52
C PRO A 16 15.72 -4.09 -7.09
N GLU A 17 15.80 -3.19 -8.07
CA GLU A 17 15.77 -1.75 -7.79
C GLU A 17 14.47 -1.39 -7.03
N LEU A 18 14.50 -0.32 -6.24
CA LEU A 18 13.42 0.13 -5.36
C LEU A 18 13.06 -0.83 -4.21
N SER A 19 13.80 -1.95 -4.03
CA SER A 19 13.63 -2.79 -2.84
C SER A 19 13.85 -1.98 -1.57
N LEU A 20 12.95 -2.15 -0.60
CA LEU A 20 12.94 -1.45 0.69
C LEU A 20 13.52 -2.33 1.79
N TRP A 21 14.43 -1.78 2.57
CA TRP A 21 15.18 -2.48 3.59
C TRP A 21 15.07 -1.81 4.97
N HIS A 22 15.00 -2.64 5.99
CA HIS A 22 15.14 -2.25 7.39
C HIS A 22 16.20 -3.13 8.06
N ILE A 23 16.74 -2.72 9.19
CA ILE A 23 17.73 -3.51 9.95
C ILE A 23 17.23 -4.94 10.21
N SER A 24 15.92 -5.11 10.51
CA SER A 24 15.32 -6.42 10.77
C SER A 24 15.43 -7.42 9.61
N ASP A 25 15.55 -6.95 8.37
CA ASP A 25 15.63 -7.82 7.20
C ASP A 25 16.98 -8.57 7.10
N PHE A 26 17.97 -8.15 7.91
CA PHE A 26 19.33 -8.68 7.88
C PHE A 26 19.80 -9.28 9.21
N LEU A 27 18.90 -9.51 10.16
CA LEU A 27 19.27 -10.05 11.48
C LEU A 27 19.85 -11.46 11.41
N ASP A 28 19.53 -12.21 10.38
CA ASP A 28 20.13 -13.53 10.12
C ASP A 28 21.60 -13.44 9.67
N TYR A 29 22.05 -12.27 9.23
CA TYR A 29 23.44 -12.06 8.76
C TYR A 29 24.35 -11.51 9.86
N GLY A 30 23.79 -11.03 10.99
CA GLY A 30 24.57 -10.55 12.10
C GLY A 30 23.81 -9.67 13.10
N LYS A 31 24.54 -9.18 14.08
CA LYS A 31 23.97 -8.30 15.12
C LYS A 31 23.42 -7.01 14.53
N ALA A 32 22.28 -6.53 15.06
CA ALA A 32 21.62 -5.30 14.60
C ALA A 32 22.56 -4.07 14.56
N SER A 33 23.49 -3.95 15.52
CA SER A 33 24.48 -2.87 15.54
C SER A 33 25.38 -2.89 14.31
N ASN A 34 25.84 -4.08 13.90
CA ASN A 34 26.72 -4.23 12.73
C ASN A 34 25.95 -3.95 11.44
N VAL A 35 24.71 -4.49 11.32
CA VAL A 35 23.84 -4.24 10.18
C VAL A 35 23.56 -2.74 10.03
N LYS A 36 23.28 -2.04 11.14
CA LYS A 36 23.06 -0.57 11.14
C LYS A 36 24.24 0.17 10.55
N VAL A 37 25.45 -0.16 10.96
CA VAL A 37 26.70 0.47 10.44
C VAL A 37 26.82 0.22 8.93
N VAL A 38 26.57 -1.01 8.48
CA VAL A 38 26.64 -1.35 7.05
C VAL A 38 25.64 -0.55 6.23
N LEU A 39 24.36 -0.51 6.64
CA LEU A 39 23.32 0.23 5.94
C LEU A 39 23.61 1.74 5.91
N SER A 40 24.11 2.32 7.01
CA SER A 40 24.50 3.73 7.05
C SER A 40 25.64 4.01 6.07
N ARG A 41 26.68 3.18 6.06
CA ARG A 41 27.80 3.31 5.13
C ARG A 41 27.34 3.21 3.66
N LEU A 42 26.48 2.23 3.33
CA LEU A 42 25.95 2.09 1.97
C LEU A 42 25.11 3.29 1.55
N ALA A 43 24.43 3.93 2.50
CA ALA A 43 23.70 5.19 2.23
C ALA A 43 24.67 6.36 2.01
N GLU A 44 25.75 6.47 2.77
CA GLU A 44 26.81 7.49 2.57
C GLU A 44 27.52 7.30 1.23
N GLU A 45 27.76 6.05 0.81
CA GLU A 45 28.32 5.72 -0.51
C GLU A 45 27.34 5.91 -1.68
N GLY A 46 26.09 6.27 -1.41
CA GLY A 46 25.05 6.44 -2.44
C GLY A 46 24.50 5.16 -3.04
N LYS A 47 24.89 3.98 -2.54
CA LYS A 47 24.37 2.66 -2.96
C LYS A 47 22.95 2.44 -2.45
N LEU A 48 22.59 3.09 -1.34
CA LEU A 48 21.25 3.16 -0.80
C LEU A 48 20.81 4.61 -0.65
N ARG A 49 19.50 4.81 -0.57
CA ARG A 49 18.88 6.06 -0.13
C ARG A 49 18.00 5.77 1.08
N ARG A 50 17.81 6.77 1.92
CA ARG A 50 16.92 6.68 3.07
C ARG A 50 15.55 7.22 2.68
N ALA A 51 14.52 6.38 2.75
CA ALA A 51 13.13 6.81 2.53
C ALA A 51 12.57 7.53 3.76
N ILE A 52 12.77 6.95 4.94
CA ILE A 52 12.48 7.52 6.28
C ILE A 52 13.49 6.93 7.27
N ASP A 53 13.43 7.37 8.54
CA ASP A 53 14.28 6.80 9.58
C ASP A 53 14.12 5.26 9.66
N GLY A 54 15.26 4.57 9.49
CA GLY A 54 15.34 3.11 9.56
C GLY A 54 14.90 2.37 8.29
N ILE A 55 14.34 3.04 7.29
CA ILE A 55 13.97 2.41 6.00
C ILE A 55 14.85 2.98 4.89
N TYR A 56 15.53 2.08 4.21
CA TYR A 56 16.42 2.36 3.09
C TYR A 56 15.88 1.71 1.82
N TYR A 57 16.24 2.27 0.66
CA TYR A 57 15.92 1.67 -0.63
C TYR A 57 17.12 1.68 -1.58
N ARG A 58 17.14 0.71 -2.50
CA ARG A 58 18.08 0.71 -3.62
C ARG A 58 17.57 1.68 -4.69
N PRO A 59 18.33 2.73 -5.03
CA PRO A 59 17.89 3.72 -6.00
C PRO A 59 17.72 3.10 -7.38
N LYS A 60 16.77 3.65 -8.13
CA LYS A 60 16.55 3.38 -9.56
C LYS A 60 16.76 4.68 -10.32
N THR A 61 17.51 4.61 -11.43
CA THR A 61 17.71 5.75 -12.30
C THR A 61 17.02 5.50 -13.65
N VAL A 62 16.16 6.43 -14.06
CA VAL A 62 15.49 6.41 -15.35
C VAL A 62 15.84 7.70 -16.07
N LEU A 63 16.46 7.60 -17.25
CA LEU A 63 16.90 8.75 -18.05
C LEU A 63 17.75 9.76 -17.25
N GLY A 64 18.61 9.27 -16.35
CA GLY A 64 19.46 10.14 -15.52
C GLY A 64 18.78 10.74 -14.28
N ILE A 65 17.49 10.49 -14.08
CA ILE A 65 16.72 10.97 -12.93
C ILE A 65 16.52 9.80 -11.94
N GLU A 66 16.85 10.04 -10.68
CA GLU A 66 16.59 9.06 -9.62
C GLU A 66 15.09 9.04 -9.30
N VAL A 67 14.51 7.83 -9.32
CA VAL A 67 13.09 7.59 -9.01
C VAL A 67 13.00 6.93 -7.65
N PRO A 68 12.33 7.55 -6.65
CA PRO A 68 12.12 6.94 -5.34
C PRO A 68 11.02 5.86 -5.41
N PRO A 69 10.93 4.96 -4.42
CA PRO A 69 9.78 4.08 -4.26
C PRO A 69 8.51 4.90 -4.00
N SER A 70 7.38 4.38 -4.43
CA SER A 70 6.09 5.05 -4.19
C SER A 70 5.75 5.11 -2.70
N VAL A 71 4.95 6.10 -2.30
CA VAL A 71 4.43 6.22 -0.92
C VAL A 71 3.65 4.96 -0.52
N HIS A 72 2.97 4.30 -1.46
CA HIS A 72 2.29 3.02 -1.22
C HIS A 72 3.25 1.90 -0.82
N GLU A 73 4.42 1.79 -1.47
CA GLU A 73 5.43 0.78 -1.14
C GLU A 73 6.04 1.04 0.22
N ILE A 74 6.34 2.30 0.53
CA ILE A 74 6.85 2.72 1.84
C ILE A 74 5.82 2.45 2.93
N ALA A 75 4.54 2.77 2.71
CA ALA A 75 3.45 2.49 3.66
C ALA A 75 3.32 0.99 3.95
N ARG A 76 3.40 0.13 2.91
CA ARG A 76 3.39 -1.33 3.07
C ARG A 76 4.61 -1.84 3.85
N LYS A 77 5.79 -1.26 3.61
CA LYS A 77 7.00 -1.62 4.36
C LYS A 77 6.86 -1.27 5.85
N ILE A 78 6.38 -0.06 6.16
CA ILE A 78 6.11 0.37 7.55
C ILE A 78 5.11 -0.59 8.22
N ALA A 79 3.99 -0.87 7.55
CA ALA A 79 2.97 -1.77 8.06
C ALA A 79 3.52 -3.18 8.33
N SER A 80 4.32 -3.72 7.42
CA SER A 80 4.99 -5.01 7.57
C SER A 80 5.90 -5.06 8.80
N LEU A 81 6.71 -4.02 9.03
CA LEU A 81 7.61 -3.93 10.20
C LEU A 81 6.85 -3.97 11.53
N HIS A 82 5.66 -3.37 11.55
CA HIS A 82 4.81 -3.32 12.75
C HIS A 82 3.75 -4.43 12.79
N ARG A 83 3.70 -5.29 11.77
CA ARG A 83 2.67 -6.34 11.60
C ARG A 83 1.25 -5.77 11.58
N TRP A 84 1.10 -4.58 11.01
CA TRP A 84 -0.21 -3.95 10.81
C TRP A 84 -0.83 -4.42 9.51
N SER A 85 -2.14 -4.57 9.52
CA SER A 85 -2.95 -4.64 8.31
C SER A 85 -3.37 -3.22 7.93
N ILE A 86 -3.17 -2.85 6.67
CA ILE A 86 -3.50 -1.51 6.19
C ILE A 86 -4.35 -1.58 4.93
N VAL A 87 -5.22 -0.58 4.76
CA VAL A 87 -6.05 -0.38 3.57
C VAL A 87 -6.03 1.09 3.21
N PRO A 88 -5.79 1.48 1.94
CA PRO A 88 -5.95 2.87 1.52
C PRO A 88 -7.32 3.41 1.89
N SER A 89 -7.40 4.67 2.29
CA SER A 89 -8.67 5.35 2.61
C SER A 89 -8.70 6.78 2.07
N GLY A 90 -9.86 7.41 2.04
CA GLY A 90 -10.01 8.75 1.48
C GLY A 90 -9.58 8.81 0.00
N GLU A 91 -8.98 9.92 -0.41
CA GLU A 91 -8.46 10.12 -1.77
C GLU A 91 -7.44 9.05 -2.17
N THR A 92 -6.68 8.52 -1.21
CA THR A 92 -5.74 7.41 -1.44
C THR A 92 -6.46 6.17 -1.98
N ALA A 93 -7.66 5.86 -1.45
CA ALA A 93 -8.46 4.72 -1.92
C ALA A 93 -9.06 4.98 -3.31
N LEU A 94 -9.54 6.19 -3.57
CA LEU A 94 -10.07 6.58 -4.89
C LEU A 94 -8.98 6.47 -5.97
N ASN A 95 -7.78 6.98 -5.67
CA ASN A 95 -6.64 6.89 -6.57
C ASN A 95 -6.21 5.42 -6.78
N ALA A 96 -6.17 4.60 -5.73
CA ALA A 96 -5.81 3.19 -5.80
C ALA A 96 -6.80 2.36 -6.66
N LEU A 97 -8.06 2.76 -6.75
CA LEU A 97 -9.07 2.14 -7.62
C LEU A 97 -9.19 2.80 -9.01
N GLY A 98 -8.40 3.85 -9.29
CA GLY A 98 -8.47 4.58 -10.55
C GLY A 98 -9.74 5.42 -10.70
N LEU A 99 -10.46 5.72 -9.60
CA LEU A 99 -11.62 6.60 -9.58
C LEU A 99 -11.22 8.08 -9.49
N SER A 100 -9.97 8.36 -9.16
CA SER A 100 -9.37 9.68 -9.22
C SER A 100 -8.02 9.58 -9.93
N THR A 101 -7.76 10.49 -10.87
CA THR A 101 -6.46 10.63 -11.54
C THR A 101 -5.55 11.63 -10.83
N GLN A 102 -6.06 12.34 -9.82
CA GLN A 102 -5.28 13.29 -9.04
C GLN A 102 -4.33 12.54 -8.12
N VAL A 103 -3.07 13.00 -8.07
CA VAL A 103 -2.12 12.52 -7.06
C VAL A 103 -2.58 13.07 -5.71
N PRO A 104 -2.82 12.21 -4.70
CA PRO A 104 -3.22 12.70 -3.39
C PRO A 104 -2.18 13.65 -2.79
N ALA A 105 -2.62 14.77 -2.22
CA ALA A 105 -1.74 15.70 -1.50
C ALA A 105 -1.21 15.07 -0.19
N GLU A 106 -1.94 14.13 0.36
CA GLU A 106 -1.58 13.31 1.52
C GLU A 106 -2.05 11.87 1.29
N TYR A 107 -1.33 10.91 1.85
CA TYR A 107 -1.70 9.50 1.79
C TYR A 107 -2.27 9.05 3.12
N VAL A 108 -3.48 8.50 3.09
CA VAL A 108 -4.18 8.03 4.30
C VAL A 108 -4.46 6.53 4.20
N TYR A 109 -4.13 5.80 5.26
CA TYR A 109 -4.41 4.38 5.39
C TYR A 109 -5.21 4.10 6.66
N SER A 110 -6.30 3.38 6.54
CA SER A 110 -6.96 2.71 7.65
C SER A 110 -6.08 1.54 8.11
N SER A 111 -5.83 1.41 9.41
CA SER A 111 -4.90 0.45 9.99
C SER A 111 -5.44 -0.16 11.28
N ASP A 112 -5.12 -1.42 11.58
CA ASP A 112 -5.33 -2.02 12.90
C ASP A 112 -4.25 -1.63 13.92
N GLY A 113 -3.20 -0.92 13.47
CA GLY A 113 -2.18 -0.28 14.31
C GLY A 113 -2.66 1.04 14.92
N PRO A 114 -1.83 1.67 15.77
CA PRO A 114 -2.12 2.99 16.36
C PRO A 114 -2.09 4.10 15.30
N TYR A 115 -2.59 5.28 15.66
CA TYR A 115 -2.39 6.50 14.88
C TYR A 115 -0.90 6.78 14.72
N ARG A 116 -0.44 6.95 13.50
CA ARG A 116 0.94 7.29 13.16
C ARG A 116 0.97 8.19 11.94
N ASP A 117 1.88 9.16 11.99
CA ASP A 117 2.12 10.10 10.90
C ASP A 117 3.59 10.06 10.50
N TYR A 118 3.84 10.14 9.21
CA TYR A 118 5.16 10.20 8.60
C TYR A 118 5.19 11.30 7.55
N LEU A 119 6.37 11.78 7.25
CA LEU A 119 6.61 12.69 6.13
C LEU A 119 7.61 12.00 5.18
N ILE A 120 7.23 11.80 3.93
CA ILE A 120 8.03 11.10 2.91
C ILE A 120 8.31 12.10 1.80
N ASP A 121 9.54 12.61 1.73
CA ASP A 121 9.96 13.64 0.76
C ASP A 121 8.97 14.81 0.68
N GLY A 122 8.48 15.27 1.85
CA GLY A 122 7.52 16.36 1.94
C GLY A 122 6.05 15.95 1.77
N ILE A 123 5.76 14.68 1.46
CA ILE A 123 4.39 14.16 1.31
C ILE A 123 3.93 13.52 2.62
N PRO A 124 2.81 13.98 3.22
CA PRO A 124 2.28 13.38 4.43
C PRO A 124 1.75 11.96 4.20
N LEU A 125 2.07 11.05 5.10
CA LEU A 125 1.53 9.70 5.17
C LEU A 125 0.93 9.45 6.54
N HIS A 126 -0.34 9.08 6.59
CA HIS A 126 -1.12 8.91 7.79
C HIS A 126 -1.64 7.49 7.93
N PHE A 127 -1.40 6.87 9.09
CA PHE A 127 -2.10 5.66 9.51
C PHE A 127 -3.17 6.04 10.53
N ARG A 128 -4.42 5.70 10.23
CA ARG A 128 -5.60 6.00 11.05
C ARG A 128 -6.19 4.71 11.60
N HIS A 129 -6.25 4.62 12.92
CA HIS A 129 -6.74 3.42 13.58
C HIS A 129 -8.20 3.12 13.19
N LYS A 130 -8.45 1.90 12.76
CA LYS A 130 -9.77 1.31 12.55
C LYS A 130 -9.87 -0.01 13.31
N SER A 131 -11.09 -0.37 13.69
CA SER A 131 -11.29 -1.64 14.40
C SER A 131 -10.74 -2.83 13.61
N THR A 132 -10.10 -3.75 14.32
CA THR A 132 -9.57 -5.00 13.75
C THR A 132 -10.63 -5.78 12.96
N ARG A 133 -11.90 -5.74 13.41
CA ARG A 133 -13.03 -6.38 12.71
C ARG A 133 -13.22 -5.82 11.30
N PHE A 134 -13.09 -4.50 11.12
CA PHE A 134 -13.20 -3.88 9.79
C PHE A 134 -12.03 -4.29 8.89
N ILE A 135 -10.79 -4.23 9.41
CA ILE A 135 -9.58 -4.48 8.62
C ILE A 135 -9.39 -5.98 8.32
N LYS A 136 -9.65 -6.87 9.30
CA LYS A 136 -9.41 -8.32 9.17
C LYS A 136 -10.65 -9.13 8.81
N GLY A 137 -11.82 -8.52 8.90
CA GLY A 137 -13.11 -9.17 8.58
C GLY A 137 -13.41 -9.21 7.08
N MET A 138 -12.60 -8.55 6.26
CA MET A 138 -12.76 -8.45 4.81
C MET A 138 -11.41 -8.70 4.13
N SER A 139 -11.44 -9.17 2.89
CA SER A 139 -10.24 -9.17 2.05
C SER A 139 -9.76 -7.74 1.79
N HIS A 140 -8.48 -7.59 1.45
CA HIS A 140 -7.90 -6.27 1.15
C HIS A 140 -8.69 -5.54 0.04
N LYS A 141 -9.13 -6.27 -0.99
CA LYS A 141 -9.90 -5.70 -2.10
C LYS A 141 -11.29 -5.24 -1.68
N THR A 142 -11.99 -6.02 -0.87
CA THR A 142 -13.29 -5.62 -0.31
C THR A 142 -13.17 -4.41 0.59
N ALA A 143 -12.18 -4.39 1.48
CA ALA A 143 -11.95 -3.25 2.37
C ALA A 143 -11.58 -1.99 1.58
N LEU A 144 -10.74 -2.10 0.54
CA LEU A 144 -10.40 -1.00 -0.35
C LEU A 144 -11.64 -0.46 -1.09
N PHE A 145 -12.49 -1.35 -1.62
CA PHE A 145 -13.75 -0.97 -2.26
C PHE A 145 -14.65 -0.18 -1.28
N VAL A 146 -14.84 -0.69 -0.07
CA VAL A 146 -15.67 -0.04 0.96
C VAL A 146 -15.11 1.33 1.35
N GLU A 147 -13.78 1.46 1.53
CA GLU A 147 -13.15 2.76 1.87
C GLU A 147 -13.25 3.75 0.70
N ALA A 148 -13.09 3.30 -0.54
CA ALA A 148 -13.24 4.16 -1.70
C ALA A 148 -14.69 4.64 -1.87
N MET A 149 -15.69 3.77 -1.68
CA MET A 149 -17.09 4.19 -1.75
C MET A 149 -17.43 5.19 -0.66
N LYS A 150 -16.97 5.00 0.57
CA LYS A 150 -17.13 5.97 1.66
C LYS A 150 -16.50 7.32 1.34
N ALA A 151 -15.34 7.32 0.69
CA ALA A 151 -14.65 8.55 0.30
C ALA A 151 -15.37 9.28 -0.84
N LEU A 152 -15.89 8.53 -1.81
CA LEU A 152 -16.63 9.09 -2.94
C LEU A 152 -17.97 9.72 -2.51
N GLY A 153 -18.67 9.07 -1.56
CA GLY A 153 -20.00 9.44 -1.15
C GLY A 153 -21.08 8.90 -2.10
N ARG A 154 -22.25 8.55 -1.54
CA ARG A 154 -23.36 7.94 -2.28
C ARG A 154 -23.82 8.81 -3.45
N GLU A 155 -23.86 10.11 -3.24
CA GLU A 155 -24.35 11.12 -4.19
C GLU A 155 -23.47 11.28 -5.44
N ASN A 156 -22.23 10.85 -5.37
CA ASN A 156 -21.24 10.94 -6.44
C ASN A 156 -21.09 9.64 -7.24
N VAL A 157 -21.85 8.59 -6.89
CA VAL A 157 -21.82 7.31 -7.61
C VAL A 157 -22.82 7.32 -8.76
N ASP A 158 -22.32 7.52 -9.96
CA ASP A 158 -23.09 7.44 -11.19
C ASP A 158 -22.89 6.10 -11.93
N GLU A 159 -23.59 5.93 -13.06
CA GLU A 159 -23.45 4.73 -13.91
C GLU A 159 -22.04 4.56 -14.48
N ALA A 160 -21.33 5.66 -14.77
CA ALA A 160 -19.98 5.60 -15.29
C ALA A 160 -19.02 5.04 -14.21
N THR A 161 -19.20 5.45 -12.97
CA THR A 161 -18.46 4.92 -11.80
C THR A 161 -18.69 3.42 -11.63
N VAL A 162 -19.96 2.97 -11.69
CA VAL A 162 -20.28 1.53 -11.56
C VAL A 162 -19.62 0.72 -12.67
N LYS A 163 -19.66 1.20 -13.93
CA LYS A 163 -19.02 0.57 -15.07
C LYS A 163 -17.49 0.52 -14.93
N ALA A 164 -16.89 1.61 -14.43
CA ALA A 164 -15.44 1.66 -14.19
C ALA A 164 -15.03 0.65 -13.10
N LEU A 165 -15.76 0.58 -12.00
CA LEU A 165 -15.57 -0.40 -10.93
C LEU A 165 -15.75 -1.84 -11.45
N ALA A 166 -16.84 -2.12 -12.14
CA ALA A 166 -17.11 -3.43 -12.73
C ALA A 166 -15.98 -3.87 -13.69
N LYS A 167 -15.35 -2.93 -14.40
CA LYS A 167 -14.19 -3.22 -15.26
C LYS A 167 -12.93 -3.51 -14.46
N SER A 168 -12.72 -2.81 -13.34
CA SER A 168 -11.51 -2.93 -12.50
C SER A 168 -11.47 -4.20 -11.67
N PHE A 169 -12.64 -4.78 -11.33
CA PHE A 169 -12.74 -6.01 -10.55
C PHE A 169 -13.10 -7.21 -11.43
N GLY A 170 -12.48 -8.35 -11.18
CA GLY A 170 -12.88 -9.63 -11.76
C GLY A 170 -14.21 -10.14 -11.19
N GLU A 171 -14.89 -11.03 -11.90
CA GLU A 171 -16.18 -11.60 -11.45
C GLU A 171 -16.07 -12.28 -10.07
N GLY A 172 -15.02 -13.09 -9.86
CA GLY A 172 -14.73 -13.72 -8.57
C GLY A 172 -14.51 -12.72 -7.44
N GLU A 173 -13.89 -11.56 -7.74
CA GLU A 173 -13.67 -10.49 -6.77
C GLU A 173 -14.96 -9.76 -6.41
N ILE A 174 -15.87 -9.54 -7.38
CA ILE A 174 -17.18 -8.95 -7.13
C ILE A 174 -18.01 -9.89 -6.25
N ASN A 175 -17.99 -11.19 -6.53
CA ASN A 175 -18.66 -12.20 -5.70
C ASN A 175 -18.09 -12.21 -4.27
N GLN A 176 -16.78 -12.06 -4.12
CA GLN A 176 -16.15 -11.94 -2.81
C GLN A 176 -16.59 -10.67 -2.08
N ILE A 177 -16.63 -9.50 -2.77
CA ILE A 177 -17.14 -8.23 -2.22
C ILE A 177 -18.57 -8.42 -1.71
N LEU A 178 -19.46 -9.03 -2.50
CA LEU A 178 -20.85 -9.29 -2.12
C LEU A 178 -20.97 -10.20 -0.89
N ASN A 179 -20.07 -11.16 -0.71
CA ASN A 179 -20.07 -12.02 0.47
C ASN A 179 -19.55 -11.32 1.73
N GLU A 180 -18.54 -10.49 1.60
CA GLU A 180 -17.82 -9.87 2.72
C GLU A 180 -18.40 -8.51 3.12
N ALA A 181 -18.95 -7.73 2.18
CA ALA A 181 -19.45 -6.37 2.43
C ALA A 181 -20.86 -6.31 3.05
N LYS A 182 -21.42 -7.43 3.50
CA LYS A 182 -22.76 -7.48 4.14
C LYS A 182 -22.88 -6.64 5.41
N SER A 183 -21.75 -6.33 6.06
CA SER A 183 -21.68 -5.44 7.23
C SER A 183 -21.40 -3.98 6.87
N ALA A 184 -21.18 -3.66 5.60
CA ALA A 184 -21.02 -2.30 5.12
C ALA A 184 -22.40 -1.60 5.04
N PRO A 185 -22.42 -0.26 4.90
CA PRO A 185 -23.67 0.45 4.61
C PRO A 185 -24.38 -0.13 3.39
N GLU A 186 -25.72 -0.26 3.46
CA GLU A 186 -26.56 -0.88 2.43
C GLU A 186 -26.29 -0.33 1.02
N TRP A 187 -26.18 0.98 0.89
CA TRP A 187 -25.91 1.61 -0.40
C TRP A 187 -24.58 1.19 -1.05
N ILE A 188 -23.56 0.81 -0.24
CA ILE A 188 -22.29 0.27 -0.76
C ILE A 188 -22.49 -1.15 -1.27
N TYR A 189 -23.29 -1.94 -0.58
CA TYR A 189 -23.68 -3.27 -1.02
C TYR A 189 -24.47 -3.23 -2.34
N ASP A 190 -25.40 -2.27 -2.47
CA ASP A 190 -26.16 -2.05 -3.71
C ASP A 190 -25.25 -1.72 -4.90
N ILE A 191 -24.17 -0.96 -4.68
CA ILE A 191 -23.18 -0.70 -5.73
C ILE A 191 -22.51 -2.01 -6.17
N ALA A 192 -22.15 -2.89 -5.23
CA ALA A 192 -21.55 -4.19 -5.58
C ALA A 192 -22.53 -5.08 -6.38
N MET A 193 -23.83 -5.04 -6.06
CA MET A 193 -24.87 -5.70 -6.85
C MET A 193 -24.92 -5.17 -8.28
N ARG A 194 -24.94 -3.85 -8.46
CA ARG A 194 -24.94 -3.21 -9.78
C ARG A 194 -23.67 -3.53 -10.57
N MET A 195 -22.51 -3.65 -9.93
CA MET A 195 -21.28 -4.10 -10.58
C MET A 195 -21.42 -5.53 -11.11
N GLN A 196 -22.08 -6.42 -10.36
CA GLN A 196 -22.33 -7.80 -10.79
C GLN A 196 -23.26 -7.85 -12.01
N GLU A 197 -24.35 -7.08 -12.00
CA GLU A 197 -25.27 -6.96 -13.13
C GLU A 197 -24.57 -6.46 -14.40
N GLU A 198 -23.72 -5.43 -14.29
CA GLU A 198 -22.95 -4.88 -15.40
C GLU A 198 -21.96 -5.92 -16.00
N LYS A 199 -21.42 -6.83 -15.18
CA LYS A 199 -20.56 -7.93 -15.65
C LYS A 199 -21.35 -8.98 -16.44
N GLN A 200 -22.51 -9.37 -15.92
CA GLN A 200 -23.36 -10.39 -16.56
C GLN A 200 -23.89 -9.92 -17.90
N TRP A 201 -24.26 -8.65 -18.02
CA TRP A 201 -24.73 -8.05 -19.27
C TRP A 201 -23.69 -8.08 -20.40
N LYS A 202 -22.40 -7.95 -20.06
CA LYS A 202 -21.30 -7.96 -21.04
C LYS A 202 -20.80 -9.38 -21.38
N GLY A 203 -21.28 -10.39 -20.71
CA GLY A 203 -20.97 -11.81 -20.97
C GLY A 203 -21.95 -12.50 -21.93
N LEU A 204 -23.00 -11.78 -22.35
CA LEU A 204 -23.97 -12.19 -23.37
C LEU A 204 -23.67 -11.51 -24.72
#